data_39284d8afa16f0d0b4b9d044d11c9b9a
#
_entry.id   39284d8afa16f0d0b4b9d044d11c9b9a
#
_cell.length_a   1.000
_cell.length_b   1.000
_cell.length_c   1.000
_cell.angle_alpha   90.00
_cell.angle_beta   90.00
_cell.angle_gamma   90.00
#
_symmetry.space_group_name_H-M   'P 1'
#
loop_
_entity.id
_entity.type
_entity.pdbx_description
1 polymer ?
#
loop_
_entity_poly.entity_id
_entity_poly.type
_entity_poly.pdbx_seq_one_letter_code
_entity_poly.pdbx_strand_id
1 'polypeptide(L)'
;MLISIRNSLSLIFIALCVVQCSTREEVVPVIPVQELREGDVAFRLGRTLQSDAIAAATEGESRYSHVGVVVGRGDSLRVVHIEPERDGEERVKMESVEEFFHPARAVAGCVARYENLTEWQRQTIEREALRLHAKGVEFDHDYSLRDTSRMYCTELVDYVFRMADVARTEQRRRVPLVEEEVLFPTDMLEGLQRVWYYDLRPARHN
;
A
#
# COMPACT_ATOMS: atom_id res chain seq x y z
N MET A 1 -72.19 39.27 -30.30
CA MET A 1 -70.95 39.50 -29.52
C MET A 1 -70.44 38.23 -29.04
N LEU A 2 -69.58 37.53 -29.83
CA LEU A 2 -69.07 36.20 -29.58
C LEU A 2 -67.60 36.28 -29.13
N ILE A 3 -67.30 35.93 -27.90
CA ILE A 3 -65.98 35.91 -27.36
C ILE A 3 -65.40 34.45 -27.58
N SER A 4 -64.39 34.39 -28.44
CA SER A 4 -63.68 33.17 -28.74
C SER A 4 -62.59 32.96 -27.66
N ILE A 5 -62.72 31.85 -26.92
CA ILE A 5 -61.69 31.42 -25.95
C ILE A 5 -60.76 30.43 -26.68
N ARG A 6 -59.53 30.89 -26.96
CA ARG A 6 -58.45 30.00 -27.47
C ARG A 6 -57.79 29.32 -26.32
N ASN A 7 -57.97 28.03 -26.23
CA ASN A 7 -57.20 27.15 -25.30
C ASN A 7 -55.77 27.00 -25.81
N SER A 8 -54.81 27.54 -25.06
CA SER A 8 -53.40 27.23 -25.22
C SER A 8 -53.05 26.02 -24.34
N LEU A 9 -52.89 24.85 -24.96
CA LEU A 9 -52.27 23.70 -24.29
C LEU A 9 -50.75 23.93 -24.26
N SER A 10 -50.23 24.28 -23.09
CA SER A 10 -48.78 24.22 -22.83
C SER A 10 -48.36 22.80 -22.56
N LEU A 11 -47.70 22.17 -23.52
CA LEU A 11 -47.00 20.91 -23.35
C LEU A 11 -45.74 21.13 -22.51
N ILE A 12 -45.79 20.75 -21.24
CA ILE A 12 -44.61 20.69 -20.36
C ILE A 12 -43.89 19.41 -20.69
N PHE A 13 -42.81 19.50 -21.45
CA PHE A 13 -41.82 18.39 -21.59
C PHE A 13 -41.01 18.26 -20.31
N ILE A 14 -41.38 17.31 -19.47
CA ILE A 14 -40.54 16.89 -18.33
C ILE A 14 -39.43 16.02 -18.93
N ALA A 15 -38.27 16.58 -19.16
CA ALA A 15 -37.06 15.82 -19.47
C ALA A 15 -36.64 15.01 -18.21
N LEU A 16 -36.98 13.73 -18.16
CA LEU A 16 -36.43 12.79 -17.16
C LEU A 16 -34.95 12.64 -17.46
N CYS A 17 -34.07 13.37 -16.77
CA CYS A 17 -32.65 13.06 -16.72
C CYS A 17 -32.49 11.76 -15.94
N VAL A 18 -32.45 10.64 -16.63
CA VAL A 18 -31.99 9.36 -16.08
C VAL A 18 -30.50 9.53 -15.85
N VAL A 19 -30.11 9.87 -14.62
CA VAL A 19 -28.72 9.78 -14.17
C VAL A 19 -28.41 8.28 -14.16
N GLN A 20 -27.84 7.78 -15.26
CA GLN A 20 -27.20 6.48 -15.26
C GLN A 20 -26.03 6.54 -14.29
N CYS A 21 -26.29 6.12 -13.06
CA CYS A 21 -25.24 5.79 -12.11
C CYS A 21 -24.55 4.56 -12.67
N SER A 22 -23.55 4.77 -13.52
CA SER A 22 -22.66 3.72 -13.98
C SER A 22 -21.89 3.29 -12.72
N THR A 23 -22.33 2.22 -12.10
CA THR A 23 -21.52 1.51 -11.09
C THR A 23 -20.30 1.01 -11.82
N ARG A 24 -19.21 1.76 -11.73
CA ARG A 24 -17.91 1.30 -12.20
C ARG A 24 -17.62 0.05 -11.38
N GLU A 25 -17.65 -1.11 -12.01
CA GLU A 25 -17.19 -2.34 -11.37
C GLU A 25 -15.79 -2.07 -10.80
N GLU A 26 -15.65 -2.20 -9.49
CA GLU A 26 -14.37 -2.02 -8.82
C GLU A 26 -13.48 -3.18 -9.26
N VAL A 27 -12.46 -2.87 -10.05
CA VAL A 27 -11.52 -3.88 -10.53
C VAL A 27 -10.69 -4.34 -9.35
N VAL A 28 -10.99 -5.54 -8.85
CA VAL A 28 -10.22 -6.18 -7.78
C VAL A 28 -9.04 -6.90 -8.44
N PRO A 29 -7.79 -6.58 -8.06
CA PRO A 29 -6.63 -7.24 -8.61
C PRO A 29 -6.61 -8.72 -8.21
N VAL A 30 -6.37 -9.61 -9.16
CA VAL A 30 -6.17 -11.04 -8.89
C VAL A 30 -4.75 -11.24 -8.40
N ILE A 31 -4.62 -11.68 -7.16
CA ILE A 31 -3.31 -11.90 -6.50
C ILE A 31 -2.95 -13.38 -6.63
N PRO A 32 -1.79 -13.73 -7.20
CA PRO A 32 -1.37 -15.13 -7.35
C PRO A 32 -0.80 -15.66 -6.02
N VAL A 33 -1.66 -15.89 -5.03
CA VAL A 33 -1.24 -16.29 -3.66
C VAL A 33 -0.33 -17.52 -3.65
N GLN A 34 -0.51 -18.43 -4.63
CA GLN A 34 0.32 -19.65 -4.74
C GLN A 34 1.77 -19.36 -5.14
N GLU A 35 2.04 -18.20 -5.71
CA GLU A 35 3.38 -17.77 -6.11
C GLU A 35 4.10 -16.99 -5.00
N LEU A 36 3.34 -16.52 -4.00
CA LEU A 36 3.87 -15.75 -2.87
C LEU A 36 4.41 -16.68 -1.79
N ARG A 37 5.38 -16.17 -1.02
CA ARG A 37 5.98 -16.90 0.09
C ARG A 37 6.47 -15.97 1.18
N GLU A 38 6.76 -16.52 2.32
CA GLU A 38 7.38 -15.80 3.43
C GLU A 38 8.70 -15.15 3.01
N GLY A 39 8.92 -13.91 3.45
CA GLY A 39 10.07 -13.08 3.07
C GLY A 39 9.88 -12.29 1.79
N ASP A 40 8.74 -12.40 1.10
CA ASP A 40 8.38 -11.45 0.04
C ASP A 40 8.05 -10.09 0.66
N VAL A 41 8.27 -9.03 -0.11
CA VAL A 41 7.99 -7.65 0.30
C VAL A 41 6.80 -7.14 -0.48
N ALA A 42 5.77 -6.71 0.23
CA ALA A 42 4.52 -6.18 -0.33
C ALA A 42 4.57 -4.64 -0.33
N PHE A 43 4.38 -4.03 -1.48
CA PHE A 43 4.38 -2.58 -1.70
C PHE A 43 3.01 -2.12 -2.17
N ARG A 44 2.51 -0.98 -1.67
CA ARG A 44 1.30 -0.37 -2.22
C ARG A 44 1.43 1.15 -2.34
N LEU A 45 0.70 1.73 -3.30
CA LEU A 45 0.40 3.15 -3.36
C LEU A 45 -0.99 3.36 -2.76
N GLY A 46 -1.06 4.00 -1.62
CA GLY A 46 -2.31 4.31 -0.94
C GLY A 46 -3.12 5.40 -1.66
N ARG A 47 -4.33 5.67 -1.14
CA ARG A 47 -5.29 6.64 -1.70
C ARG A 47 -5.34 7.97 -0.94
N THR A 48 -4.40 8.23 -0.04
CA THR A 48 -4.39 9.44 0.78
C THR A 48 -3.45 10.50 0.22
N LEU A 49 -3.68 11.77 0.56
CA LEU A 49 -2.75 12.86 0.23
C LEU A 49 -1.34 12.61 0.80
N GLN A 50 -1.25 11.98 1.97
CA GLN A 50 0.04 11.57 2.54
C GLN A 50 0.72 10.52 1.66
N SER A 51 -0.02 9.53 1.15
CA SER A 51 0.50 8.55 0.20
C SER A 51 1.03 9.20 -1.06
N ASP A 52 0.31 10.18 -1.61
CA ASP A 52 0.75 10.92 -2.78
C ASP A 52 2.04 11.73 -2.50
N ALA A 53 2.14 12.35 -1.33
CA ALA A 53 3.33 13.10 -0.91
C ALA A 53 4.56 12.17 -0.77
N ILE A 54 4.40 11.01 -0.11
CA ILE A 54 5.46 10.00 0.02
C ILE A 54 5.92 9.50 -1.36
N ALA A 55 4.96 9.17 -2.24
CA ALA A 55 5.26 8.71 -3.58
C ALA A 55 5.93 9.78 -4.45
N ALA A 56 5.57 11.05 -4.26
CA ALA A 56 6.17 12.17 -4.98
C ALA A 56 7.60 12.49 -4.52
N ALA A 57 7.96 12.11 -3.30
CA ALA A 57 9.31 12.30 -2.77
C ALA A 57 10.34 11.33 -3.39
N THR A 58 9.89 10.34 -4.17
CA THR A 58 10.74 9.37 -4.86
C THR A 58 10.67 9.57 -6.37
N GLU A 59 11.77 9.27 -7.06
CA GLU A 59 11.85 9.33 -8.51
C GLU A 59 11.46 7.98 -9.13
N GLY A 60 11.13 7.98 -10.43
CA GLY A 60 10.84 6.78 -11.20
C GLY A 60 9.35 6.54 -11.49
N GLU A 61 9.07 5.52 -12.28
CA GLU A 61 7.70 5.17 -12.72
C GLU A 61 6.92 4.43 -11.63
N SER A 62 7.59 3.57 -10.88
CA SER A 62 6.98 2.78 -9.80
C SER A 62 7.10 3.53 -8.49
N ARG A 63 5.99 4.11 -8.04
CA ARG A 63 5.95 4.90 -6.81
C ARG A 63 5.04 4.23 -5.80
N TYR A 64 5.60 3.87 -4.66
CA TYR A 64 4.86 3.27 -3.56
C TYR A 64 4.98 4.16 -2.32
N SER A 65 3.93 4.16 -1.51
CA SER A 65 3.85 4.96 -0.29
C SER A 65 3.87 4.11 0.98
N HIS A 66 3.76 2.79 0.82
CA HIS A 66 3.66 1.88 1.95
C HIS A 66 4.26 0.51 1.62
N VAL A 67 4.75 -0.16 2.67
CA VAL A 67 5.42 -1.47 2.53
C VAL A 67 5.13 -2.35 3.75
N GLY A 68 5.13 -3.65 3.52
CA GLY A 68 5.06 -4.68 4.56
C GLY A 68 5.81 -5.93 4.13
N VAL A 69 5.92 -6.90 5.03
CA VAL A 69 6.57 -8.18 4.77
C VAL A 69 5.54 -9.31 4.77
N VAL A 70 5.63 -10.20 3.79
CA VAL A 70 4.77 -11.38 3.68
C VAL A 70 5.28 -12.46 4.63
N VAL A 71 4.36 -13.03 5.42
CA VAL A 71 4.60 -14.12 6.36
C VAL A 71 3.61 -15.25 6.12
N GLY A 72 3.91 -16.45 6.56
CA GLY A 72 3.05 -17.63 6.35
C GLY A 72 3.21 -18.26 4.97
N ARG A 73 2.37 -19.28 4.70
CA ARG A 73 2.38 -20.03 3.43
C ARG A 73 0.96 -20.39 3.01
N GLY A 74 0.73 -20.47 1.69
CA GLY A 74 -0.57 -20.85 1.14
C GLY A 74 -1.70 -19.98 1.70
N ASP A 75 -2.77 -20.58 2.19
CA ASP A 75 -3.94 -19.85 2.72
C ASP A 75 -3.65 -19.07 4.01
N SER A 76 -2.52 -19.33 4.67
CA SER A 76 -2.08 -18.58 5.86
C SER A 76 -1.24 -17.35 5.56
N LEU A 77 -1.03 -17.01 4.28
CA LEU A 77 -0.26 -15.82 3.90
C LEU A 77 -0.90 -14.55 4.47
N ARG A 78 -0.06 -13.73 5.10
CA ARG A 78 -0.43 -12.43 5.68
C ARG A 78 0.66 -11.41 5.36
N VAL A 79 0.30 -10.14 5.44
CA VAL A 79 1.26 -9.03 5.38
C VAL A 79 1.37 -8.43 6.77
N VAL A 80 2.58 -8.41 7.33
CA VAL A 80 2.90 -7.69 8.56
C VAL A 80 3.43 -6.32 8.19
N HIS A 81 2.79 -5.28 8.70
CA HIS A 81 3.15 -3.90 8.39
C HIS A 81 2.72 -2.95 9.51
N ILE A 82 3.09 -1.68 9.39
CA ILE A 82 2.66 -0.62 10.30
C ILE A 82 2.39 0.66 9.52
N GLU A 83 1.27 1.32 9.82
CA GLU A 83 0.90 2.60 9.22
C GLU A 83 0.18 3.49 10.23
N PRO A 84 0.21 4.83 10.07
CA PRO A 84 -0.56 5.72 10.93
C PRO A 84 -2.05 5.54 10.64
N GLU A 85 -2.87 5.56 11.67
CA GLU A 85 -4.33 5.47 11.58
C GLU A 85 -4.98 6.71 12.22
N ARG A 86 -6.11 7.17 11.65
CA ARG A 86 -6.84 8.32 12.22
C ARG A 86 -7.56 7.99 13.51
N ASP A 87 -8.16 6.81 13.55
CA ASP A 87 -9.09 6.39 14.62
C ASP A 87 -8.79 4.93 14.98
N GLY A 88 -7.62 4.65 15.53
CA GLY A 88 -7.24 3.28 15.86
C GLY A 88 -5.92 3.17 16.61
N GLU A 89 -5.53 1.95 16.90
CA GLU A 89 -4.23 1.68 17.48
C GLU A 89 -3.17 1.66 16.36
N GLU A 90 -2.26 2.61 16.40
CA GLU A 90 -1.15 2.72 15.47
C GLU A 90 -0.04 1.73 15.83
N ARG A 91 -0.31 0.46 15.67
CA ARG A 91 0.61 -0.65 15.99
C ARG A 91 0.87 -1.54 14.81
N VAL A 92 1.93 -2.33 14.90
CA VAL A 92 2.19 -3.40 13.92
C VAL A 92 0.97 -4.30 13.84
N LYS A 93 0.42 -4.42 12.64
CA LYS A 93 -0.74 -5.23 12.31
C LYS A 93 -0.41 -6.29 11.28
N MET A 94 -1.30 -7.28 11.20
CA MET A 94 -1.19 -8.40 10.28
C MET A 94 -2.53 -8.55 9.55
N GLU A 95 -2.52 -8.35 8.25
CA GLU A 95 -3.69 -8.41 7.38
C GLU A 95 -3.55 -9.53 6.35
N SER A 96 -4.66 -9.99 5.75
CA SER A 96 -4.57 -10.85 4.57
C SER A 96 -3.93 -10.08 3.39
N VAL A 97 -3.39 -10.81 2.43
CA VAL A 97 -2.79 -10.20 1.23
C VAL A 97 -3.85 -9.42 0.46
N GLU A 98 -5.09 -9.94 0.41
CA GLU A 98 -6.23 -9.31 -0.24
C GLU A 98 -6.65 -8.01 0.45
N GLU A 99 -6.64 -7.97 1.78
CA GLU A 99 -6.93 -6.74 2.55
C GLU A 99 -5.85 -5.69 2.36
N PHE A 100 -4.58 -6.09 2.35
CA PHE A 100 -3.46 -5.18 2.12
C PHE A 100 -3.55 -4.50 0.76
N PHE A 101 -3.92 -5.25 -0.30
CA PHE A 101 -4.04 -4.74 -1.68
C PHE A 101 -5.46 -4.34 -2.08
N HIS A 102 -6.39 -4.28 -1.13
CA HIS A 102 -7.79 -3.97 -1.45
C HIS A 102 -7.91 -2.62 -2.19
N PRO A 103 -8.69 -2.54 -3.30
CA PRO A 103 -8.80 -1.33 -4.12
C PRO A 103 -9.26 -0.08 -3.36
N ALA A 104 -10.03 -0.24 -2.29
CA ALA A 104 -10.40 0.88 -1.41
C ALA A 104 -9.20 1.50 -0.67
N ARG A 105 -8.10 0.76 -0.51
CA ARG A 105 -6.89 1.20 0.20
C ARG A 105 -5.74 1.54 -0.74
N ALA A 106 -5.64 0.85 -1.89
CA ALA A 106 -4.51 0.95 -2.79
C ALA A 106 -4.94 1.17 -4.24
N VAL A 107 -4.26 2.07 -4.95
CA VAL A 107 -4.44 2.30 -6.39
C VAL A 107 -3.42 1.51 -7.21
N ALA A 108 -2.30 1.12 -6.62
CA ALA A 108 -1.30 0.28 -7.24
C ALA A 108 -0.61 -0.59 -6.18
N GLY A 109 -0.11 -1.73 -6.58
CA GLY A 109 0.60 -2.64 -5.69
C GLY A 109 1.60 -3.51 -6.42
N CYS A 110 2.55 -4.04 -5.64
CA CYS A 110 3.58 -4.92 -6.11
C CYS A 110 4.00 -5.88 -5.00
N VAL A 111 4.28 -7.11 -5.34
CA VAL A 111 5.06 -8.01 -4.48
C VAL A 111 6.41 -8.24 -5.15
N ALA A 112 7.47 -8.03 -4.39
CA ALA A 112 8.82 -8.22 -4.86
C ALA A 112 9.61 -9.11 -3.90
N ARG A 113 10.67 -9.73 -4.38
CA ARG A 113 11.39 -10.80 -3.71
C ARG A 113 12.87 -10.58 -3.78
N TYR A 114 13.56 -10.80 -2.67
CA TYR A 114 14.99 -11.07 -2.69
C TYR A 114 15.23 -12.47 -3.28
N GLU A 115 15.95 -12.54 -4.39
CA GLU A 115 16.40 -13.82 -4.92
C GLU A 115 17.31 -14.52 -3.90
N ASN A 116 17.43 -15.76 -3.87
CA ASN A 116 18.42 -16.51 -3.09
C ASN A 116 18.36 -16.38 -1.56
N LEU A 117 17.22 -15.97 -0.97
CA LEU A 117 17.07 -16.11 0.48
C LEU A 117 17.15 -17.58 0.87
N THR A 118 18.02 -17.91 1.80
CA THR A 118 18.08 -19.23 2.43
C THR A 118 16.82 -19.49 3.25
N GLU A 119 16.52 -20.77 3.53
CA GLU A 119 15.39 -21.14 4.39
C GLU A 119 15.53 -20.51 5.80
N TRP A 120 16.74 -20.49 6.34
CA TRP A 120 17.01 -19.84 7.62
C TRP A 120 16.69 -18.33 7.59
N GLN A 121 17.03 -17.65 6.51
CA GLN A 121 16.72 -16.22 6.34
C GLN A 121 15.22 -15.98 6.29
N ARG A 122 14.48 -16.74 5.48
CA ARG A 122 13.01 -16.63 5.42
C ARG A 122 12.37 -16.85 6.78
N GLN A 123 12.72 -17.92 7.47
CA GLN A 123 12.21 -18.23 8.81
C GLN A 123 12.57 -17.14 9.84
N THR A 124 13.76 -16.53 9.70
CA THR A 124 14.17 -15.45 10.59
C THR A 124 13.36 -14.18 10.33
N ILE A 125 13.15 -13.79 9.05
CA ILE A 125 12.30 -12.66 8.66
C ILE A 125 10.89 -12.85 9.22
N GLU A 126 10.28 -14.00 8.97
CA GLU A 126 8.94 -14.32 9.46
C GLU A 126 8.85 -14.25 10.99
N ARG A 127 9.75 -14.92 11.68
CA ARG A 127 9.80 -14.93 13.15
C ARG A 127 9.91 -13.53 13.73
N GLU A 128 10.80 -12.68 13.18
CA GLU A 128 10.99 -11.32 13.68
C GLU A 128 9.78 -10.42 13.37
N ALA A 129 9.15 -10.56 12.20
CA ALA A 129 7.93 -9.85 11.86
C ALA A 129 6.78 -10.21 12.82
N LEU A 130 6.57 -11.50 13.07
CA LEU A 130 5.56 -11.97 14.02
C LEU A 130 5.87 -11.55 15.46
N ARG A 131 7.15 -11.49 15.84
CA ARG A 131 7.58 -10.97 17.16
C ARG A 131 7.25 -9.49 17.31
N LEU A 132 7.48 -8.65 16.30
CA LEU A 132 7.13 -7.23 16.33
C LEU A 132 5.62 -7.04 16.44
N HIS A 133 4.83 -7.83 15.69
CA HIS A 133 3.38 -7.83 15.79
C HIS A 133 2.91 -8.23 17.20
N ALA A 134 3.41 -9.34 17.75
CA ALA A 134 3.04 -9.80 19.09
C ALA A 134 3.44 -8.81 20.21
N LYS A 135 4.53 -8.05 20.02
CA LYS A 135 4.97 -7.00 20.93
C LYS A 135 4.07 -5.76 20.84
N GLY A 136 3.30 -5.57 19.77
CA GLY A 136 2.49 -4.39 19.54
C GLY A 136 3.34 -3.13 19.37
N VAL A 137 4.43 -3.21 18.60
CA VAL A 137 5.29 -2.05 18.32
C VAL A 137 4.47 -0.92 17.72
N GLU A 138 4.63 0.29 18.24
CA GLU A 138 3.84 1.47 17.86
C GLU A 138 4.45 2.19 16.65
N PHE A 139 3.63 3.00 15.95
CA PHE A 139 4.08 3.79 14.81
C PHE A 139 5.01 4.92 15.29
N ASP A 140 6.11 5.12 14.56
CA ASP A 140 7.04 6.22 14.80
C ASP A 140 6.71 7.44 13.94
N HIS A 141 6.15 8.47 14.55
CA HIS A 141 5.84 9.75 13.91
C HIS A 141 7.07 10.67 13.77
N ASP A 142 8.14 10.38 14.50
CA ASP A 142 9.38 11.17 14.47
C ASP A 142 10.33 10.66 13.36
N TYR A 143 10.04 9.48 12.79
CA TYR A 143 10.87 8.79 11.79
C TYR A 143 12.31 8.62 12.25
N SER A 144 12.51 8.34 13.54
CA SER A 144 13.81 8.20 14.19
C SER A 144 14.27 6.74 14.19
N LEU A 145 15.54 6.54 13.87
CA LEU A 145 16.17 5.21 13.91
C LEU A 145 16.86 4.91 15.26
N ARG A 146 16.62 5.73 16.30
CA ARG A 146 17.35 5.67 17.57
C ARG A 146 16.95 4.49 18.44
N ASP A 147 15.74 4.00 18.31
CA ASP A 147 15.27 2.84 19.06
C ASP A 147 14.28 2.00 18.24
N THR A 148 13.99 0.79 18.70
CA THR A 148 13.07 -0.15 18.08
C THR A 148 11.78 -0.33 18.85
N SER A 149 11.45 0.60 19.76
CA SER A 149 10.17 0.59 20.49
C SER A 149 9.03 1.10 19.63
N ARG A 150 9.35 1.98 18.68
CA ARG A 150 8.46 2.51 17.63
C ARG A 150 9.14 2.34 16.27
N MET A 151 8.35 2.14 15.23
CA MET A 151 8.84 1.97 13.86
C MET A 151 7.89 2.57 12.86
N TYR A 152 8.40 3.01 11.71
CA TYR A 152 7.60 3.27 10.51
C TYR A 152 7.73 2.11 9.51
N CYS A 153 6.92 2.08 8.45
CA CYS A 153 6.75 0.89 7.61
C CYS A 153 8.04 0.34 6.99
N THR A 154 8.89 1.21 6.44
CA THR A 154 10.16 0.79 5.82
C THR A 154 11.20 0.38 6.87
N GLU A 155 11.19 1.01 8.03
CA GLU A 155 12.06 0.61 9.15
C GLU A 155 11.71 -0.79 9.65
N LEU A 156 10.43 -1.14 9.78
CA LEU A 156 9.99 -2.47 10.15
C LEU A 156 10.56 -3.52 9.18
N VAL A 157 10.39 -3.29 7.88
CA VAL A 157 10.90 -4.22 6.86
C VAL A 157 12.43 -4.26 6.89
N ASP A 158 13.12 -3.12 6.93
CA ASP A 158 14.58 -3.05 7.04
C ASP A 158 15.08 -3.82 8.27
N TYR A 159 14.42 -3.66 9.41
CA TYR A 159 14.77 -4.35 10.65
C TYR A 159 14.71 -5.87 10.50
N VAL A 160 13.61 -6.43 10.00
CA VAL A 160 13.46 -7.90 9.92
C VAL A 160 14.44 -8.52 8.93
N PHE A 161 14.76 -7.82 7.83
CA PHE A 161 15.77 -8.26 6.88
C PHE A 161 17.19 -8.16 7.45
N ARG A 162 17.49 -7.13 8.22
CA ARG A 162 18.76 -7.00 8.93
C ARG A 162 18.96 -8.11 9.96
N MET A 163 17.91 -8.50 10.69
CA MET A 163 17.98 -9.61 11.64
C MET A 163 18.25 -10.96 10.98
N ALA A 164 17.93 -11.07 9.69
CA ALA A 164 18.23 -12.23 8.85
C ALA A 164 19.55 -12.13 8.07
N ASP A 165 20.37 -11.13 8.35
CA ASP A 165 21.64 -10.87 7.66
C ASP A 165 21.48 -10.80 6.13
N VAL A 166 20.43 -10.11 5.66
CA VAL A 166 20.15 -9.89 4.24
C VAL A 166 20.67 -8.51 3.85
N ALA A 167 21.49 -8.48 2.79
CA ALA A 167 21.90 -7.23 2.18
C ALA A 167 20.69 -6.50 1.59
N ARG A 168 20.57 -5.21 1.83
CA ARG A 168 19.44 -4.37 1.43
C ARG A 168 19.94 -3.00 1.00
N THR A 169 19.05 -2.21 0.37
CA THR A 169 19.39 -0.84 0.01
C THR A 169 19.67 0.01 1.24
N GLU A 170 20.70 0.85 1.15
CA GLU A 170 21.03 1.85 2.16
C GLU A 170 20.61 3.26 1.71
N GLN A 171 19.95 3.37 0.54
CA GLN A 171 19.52 4.64 -0.01
C GLN A 171 18.49 5.30 0.89
N ARG A 172 18.88 6.41 1.49
CA ARG A 172 18.04 7.22 2.38
C ARG A 172 17.95 8.65 1.84
N ARG A 173 16.89 9.35 2.17
CA ARG A 173 16.63 10.70 1.68
C ARG A 173 16.33 11.66 2.83
N ARG A 174 16.80 12.89 2.70
CA ARG A 174 16.42 13.97 3.61
C ARG A 174 15.02 14.46 3.28
N VAL A 175 14.19 14.55 4.33
CA VAL A 175 12.82 15.06 4.25
C VAL A 175 12.76 16.35 5.07
N PRO A 176 12.15 17.43 4.54
CA PRO A 176 11.94 18.65 5.34
C PRO A 176 11.20 18.32 6.65
N LEU A 177 11.65 18.91 7.76
CA LEU A 177 11.08 18.73 9.09
C LEU A 177 11.36 17.37 9.77
N VAL A 178 12.09 16.46 9.13
CA VAL A 178 12.57 15.23 9.75
C VAL A 178 14.08 15.36 9.99
N GLU A 179 14.53 15.08 11.21
CA GLU A 179 15.95 15.25 11.58
C GLU A 179 16.86 14.23 10.90
N GLU A 180 16.37 13.00 10.74
CA GLU A 180 17.12 11.88 10.17
C GLU A 180 16.76 11.65 8.70
N GLU A 181 17.62 10.93 8.00
CA GLU A 181 17.35 10.49 6.63
C GLU A 181 16.39 9.29 6.65
N VAL A 182 15.34 9.35 5.83
CA VAL A 182 14.26 8.36 5.77
C VAL A 182 14.48 7.40 4.59
N LEU A 183 14.25 6.12 4.82
CA LEU A 183 14.16 5.11 3.79
C LEU A 183 12.73 5.11 3.20
N PHE A 184 12.60 5.25 1.88
CA PHE A 184 11.30 5.27 1.23
C PHE A 184 10.92 3.89 0.67
N PRO A 185 9.61 3.55 0.61
CA PRO A 185 9.16 2.27 0.07
C PRO A 185 9.66 1.99 -1.34
N THR A 186 9.65 3.00 -2.21
CA THR A 186 10.12 2.84 -3.60
C THR A 186 11.61 2.52 -3.69
N ASP A 187 12.43 3.09 -2.82
CA ASP A 187 13.87 2.84 -2.81
C ASP A 187 14.20 1.39 -2.39
N MET A 188 13.32 0.77 -1.59
CA MET A 188 13.47 -0.63 -1.18
C MET A 188 13.27 -1.64 -2.31
N LEU A 189 12.72 -1.23 -3.46
CA LEU A 189 12.60 -2.11 -4.63
C LEU A 189 13.93 -2.40 -5.32
N GLU A 190 14.94 -1.59 -5.05
CA GLU A 190 16.25 -1.79 -5.66
C GLU A 190 16.82 -3.17 -5.28
N GLY A 191 17.22 -3.93 -6.29
CA GLY A 191 17.75 -5.29 -6.12
C GLY A 191 16.70 -6.39 -5.85
N LEU A 192 15.41 -6.06 -5.85
CA LEU A 192 14.35 -7.06 -5.74
C LEU A 192 13.76 -7.43 -7.11
N GLN A 193 13.44 -8.71 -7.29
CA GLN A 193 12.69 -9.21 -8.44
C GLN A 193 11.20 -9.03 -8.18
N ARG A 194 10.48 -8.41 -9.12
CA ARG A 194 9.01 -8.35 -9.06
C ARG A 194 8.40 -9.71 -9.34
N VAL A 195 7.57 -10.17 -8.40
CA VAL A 195 6.77 -11.40 -8.51
C VAL A 195 5.41 -11.11 -9.11
N TRP A 196 4.80 -10.00 -8.69
CA TRP A 196 3.48 -9.59 -9.11
C TRP A 196 3.32 -8.07 -8.97
N TYR A 197 2.47 -7.46 -9.83
CA TYR A 197 2.11 -6.04 -9.70
C TYR A 197 0.77 -5.74 -10.36
N TYR A 198 0.15 -4.64 -9.93
CA TYR A 198 -1.01 -4.02 -10.59
C TYR A 198 -0.95 -2.50 -10.47
N ASP A 199 -1.70 -1.83 -11.37
CA ASP A 199 -1.87 -0.38 -11.34
C ASP A 199 -3.26 -0.03 -11.89
N LEU A 200 -4.10 0.56 -11.04
CA LEU A 200 -5.46 0.97 -11.38
C LEU A 200 -5.53 2.45 -11.82
N ARG A 201 -4.40 3.14 -11.84
CA ARG A 201 -4.34 4.52 -12.33
C ARG A 201 -4.58 4.55 -13.84
N PRO A 202 -5.28 5.57 -14.37
CA PRO A 202 -5.42 5.73 -15.81
C PRO A 202 -4.03 5.88 -16.45
N ALA A 203 -3.84 5.21 -17.59
CA ALA A 203 -2.60 5.36 -18.37
C ALA A 203 -2.35 6.86 -18.65
N ARG A 204 -1.15 7.33 -18.32
CA ARG A 204 -0.75 8.69 -18.70
C ARG A 204 -0.55 8.69 -20.22
N HIS A 205 -1.44 9.34 -20.93
CA HIS A 205 -1.19 9.68 -22.32
C HIS A 205 -0.13 10.79 -22.34
N ASN A 206 1.07 10.45 -22.75
CA ASN A 206 2.13 11.41 -23.08
C ASN A 206 1.81 12.08 -24.42
#